data_bf17f14f0336c31ec38ca60f39744d2d
#
_entry.id   bf17f14f0336c31ec38ca60f39744d2d
#
_cell.length_a   1.000
_cell.length_b   1.000
_cell.length_c   1.000
_cell.angle_alpha   90.00
_cell.angle_beta   90.00
_cell.angle_gamma   90.00
#
_symmetry.space_group_name_H-M   'P 1'
#
loop_
_entity.id
_entity.type
_entity.pdbx_description
1 polymer ?
#
loop_
_entity_poly.entity_id
_entity_poly.type
_entity_poly.pdbx_seq_one_letter_code
_entity_poly.pdbx_strand_id
1 'polypeptide(L)'
;MQFGKDFEKVFFKLSLVKPKYLGTINRGFYTSEDIDVMHQLSVKFYDKFHESPKVEQMKLLVSNSKIGDKVDNDIIDIIYETDLSQYDEEWLNKTTESWIKWRNFDTTLIDTIEYI
;
A
#
# COMPACT_ATOMS: atom_id res chain seq x y z
N MET A 1 -16.94 9.15 -3.98
CA MET A 1 -16.60 7.78 -4.35
C MET A 1 -15.95 7.08 -3.15
N GLN A 2 -16.42 5.89 -2.82
CA GLN A 2 -15.81 5.11 -1.74
C GLN A 2 -14.88 4.06 -2.34
N PHE A 3 -13.73 3.89 -1.69
CA PHE A 3 -12.74 2.91 -2.09
C PHE A 3 -12.69 1.81 -1.03
N GLY A 4 -12.94 0.55 -1.42
CA GLY A 4 -12.92 -0.59 -0.53
C GLY A 4 -11.53 -1.18 -0.33
N LYS A 5 -11.47 -2.20 0.52
CA LYS A 5 -10.21 -2.92 0.79
C LYS A 5 -9.63 -3.56 -0.47
N ASP A 6 -10.47 -3.95 -1.42
CA ASP A 6 -10.00 -4.54 -2.68
C ASP A 6 -9.17 -3.54 -3.48
N PHE A 7 -9.57 -2.25 -3.47
CA PHE A 7 -8.79 -1.22 -4.13
C PHE A 7 -7.43 -1.03 -3.45
N GLU A 8 -7.36 -1.12 -2.13
CA GLU A 8 -6.09 -1.00 -1.40
C GLU A 8 -5.08 -2.07 -1.83
N LYS A 9 -5.54 -3.29 -2.09
CA LYS A 9 -4.68 -4.36 -2.62
C LYS A 9 -4.15 -4.01 -4.00
N VAL A 10 -5.00 -3.52 -4.87
CA VAL A 10 -4.62 -3.09 -6.22
C VAL A 10 -3.61 -1.94 -6.14
N PHE A 11 -3.91 -0.93 -5.31
CA PHE A 11 -3.02 0.21 -5.14
C PHE A 11 -1.66 -0.20 -4.58
N PHE A 12 -1.63 -1.08 -3.58
CA PHE A 12 -0.36 -1.54 -3.02
C PHE A 12 0.46 -2.28 -4.09
N LYS A 13 -0.18 -3.15 -4.87
CA LYS A 13 0.50 -3.81 -6.00
C LYS A 13 1.07 -2.78 -6.97
N LEU A 14 0.28 -1.74 -7.30
CA LEU A 14 0.75 -0.66 -8.17
C LEU A 14 1.98 0.03 -7.58
N SER A 15 1.99 0.29 -6.28
CA SER A 15 3.13 0.93 -5.62
C SER A 15 4.39 0.06 -5.63
N LEU A 16 4.24 -1.26 -5.63
CA LEU A 16 5.38 -2.17 -5.77
C LEU A 16 5.95 -2.12 -7.18
N VAL A 17 5.10 -1.99 -8.20
CA VAL A 17 5.52 -1.90 -9.60
C VAL A 17 6.05 -0.50 -9.94
N LYS A 18 5.42 0.53 -9.37
CA LYS A 18 5.81 1.94 -9.55
C LYS A 18 6.21 2.54 -8.21
N PRO A 19 7.47 2.39 -7.80
CA PRO A 19 7.90 2.80 -6.44
C PRO A 19 7.70 4.27 -6.10
N LYS A 20 7.46 5.13 -7.08
CA LYS A 20 7.14 6.54 -6.82
C LYS A 20 5.92 6.70 -5.89
N TYR A 21 5.01 5.73 -5.91
CA TYR A 21 3.83 5.77 -5.05
C TYR A 21 4.13 5.34 -3.60
N LEU A 22 5.23 4.60 -3.37
CA LEU A 22 5.61 4.21 -2.01
C LEU A 22 5.87 5.43 -1.12
N GLY A 23 6.50 6.45 -1.67
CA GLY A 23 6.86 7.65 -0.93
C GLY A 23 5.73 8.65 -0.75
N THR A 24 4.59 8.47 -1.42
CA THR A 24 3.47 9.40 -1.34
C THR A 24 2.52 9.09 -0.18
N ILE A 25 2.74 7.99 0.55
CA ILE A 25 1.82 7.48 1.54
C ILE A 25 2.51 7.36 2.89
N ASN A 26 1.85 7.90 3.92
CA ASN A 26 2.31 7.84 5.30
C ASN A 26 1.68 6.65 6.03
N ARG A 27 2.24 6.35 7.21
CA ARG A 27 1.72 5.32 8.07
C ARG A 27 0.25 5.59 8.40
N GLY A 28 -0.56 4.52 8.41
CA GLY A 28 -1.99 4.62 8.73
C GLY A 28 -2.86 5.05 7.55
N PHE A 29 -2.29 5.17 6.37
CA PHE A 29 -3.02 5.56 5.17
C PHE A 29 -3.99 4.46 4.70
N TYR A 30 -3.58 3.21 4.85
CA TYR A 30 -4.44 2.06 4.52
C TYR A 30 -5.39 1.75 5.67
N THR A 31 -6.60 1.32 5.34
CA THR A 31 -7.55 0.85 6.35
C THR A 31 -7.24 -0.58 6.79
N SER A 32 -6.54 -1.36 5.97
CA SER A 32 -6.13 -2.72 6.29
C SER A 32 -4.76 -2.71 6.96
N GLU A 33 -4.67 -3.26 8.18
CA GLU A 33 -3.41 -3.31 8.92
C GLU A 33 -2.34 -4.15 8.21
N ASP A 34 -2.73 -5.27 7.61
CA ASP A 34 -1.82 -6.15 6.91
C ASP A 34 -1.15 -5.44 5.73
N ILE A 35 -1.91 -4.69 4.95
CA ILE A 35 -1.38 -3.91 3.84
C ILE A 35 -0.48 -2.78 4.34
N ASP A 36 -0.89 -2.11 5.42
CA ASP A 36 -0.09 -1.04 6.01
C ASP A 36 1.29 -1.56 6.46
N VAL A 37 1.33 -2.72 7.10
CA VAL A 37 2.58 -3.37 7.52
C VAL A 37 3.47 -3.66 6.32
N MET A 38 2.91 -4.27 5.28
CA MET A 38 3.67 -4.59 4.07
C MET A 38 4.19 -3.34 3.37
N HIS A 39 3.39 -2.26 3.36
CA HIS A 39 3.80 -0.99 2.79
C HIS A 39 5.01 -0.41 3.53
N GLN A 40 4.96 -0.40 4.87
CA GLN A 40 6.07 0.09 5.68
C GLN A 40 7.35 -0.71 5.44
N LEU A 41 7.24 -2.04 5.36
CA LEU A 41 8.38 -2.90 5.06
C LEU A 41 8.93 -2.64 3.66
N SER A 42 8.05 -2.40 2.69
CA SER A 42 8.45 -2.09 1.32
C SER A 42 9.19 -0.76 1.22
N VAL A 43 8.74 0.26 1.96
CA VAL A 43 9.42 1.56 1.99
C VAL A 43 10.84 1.41 2.54
N LYS A 44 10.99 0.70 3.64
CA LYS A 44 12.31 0.46 4.24
C LYS A 44 13.23 -0.32 3.29
N PHE A 45 12.68 -1.31 2.62
CA PHE A 45 13.43 -2.11 1.64
C PHE A 45 13.87 -1.25 0.46
N TYR A 46 12.97 -0.42 -0.07
CA TYR A 46 13.27 0.47 -1.18
C TYR A 46 14.35 1.50 -0.82
N ASP A 47 14.26 2.09 0.37
CA ASP A 47 15.24 3.07 0.83
C ASP A 47 16.65 2.47 0.86
N LYS A 48 16.74 1.18 1.15
CA LYS A 48 18.04 0.50 1.27
C LYS A 48 18.55 -0.07 -0.06
N PHE A 49 17.67 -0.63 -0.88
CA PHE A 49 18.04 -1.37 -2.08
C PHE A 49 17.59 -0.71 -3.38
N HIS A 50 16.82 0.37 -3.33
CA HIS A 50 16.30 1.11 -4.48
C HIS A 50 15.45 0.25 -5.43
N GLU A 51 14.80 -0.78 -4.89
CA GLU A 51 13.85 -1.61 -5.61
C GLU A 51 12.82 -2.17 -4.64
N SER A 52 11.67 -2.60 -5.18
CA SER A 52 10.62 -3.21 -4.37
C SER A 52 10.99 -4.65 -4.03
N PRO A 53 10.58 -5.14 -2.84
CA PRO A 53 10.85 -6.54 -2.50
C PRO A 53 10.06 -7.50 -3.40
N LYS A 54 10.66 -8.61 -3.76
CA LYS A 54 10.00 -9.71 -4.47
C LYS A 54 9.14 -10.50 -3.47
N VAL A 55 8.26 -11.36 -3.99
CA VAL A 55 7.31 -12.10 -3.14
C VAL A 55 8.00 -12.87 -2.02
N GLU A 56 9.07 -13.60 -2.34
CA GLU A 56 9.77 -14.37 -1.30
C GLU A 56 10.50 -13.46 -0.31
N GLN A 57 11.02 -12.33 -0.77
CA GLN A 57 11.63 -11.34 0.11
C GLN A 57 10.57 -10.72 1.05
N MET A 58 9.37 -10.43 0.54
CA MET A 58 8.29 -9.90 1.37
C MET A 58 7.91 -10.91 2.46
N LYS A 59 7.81 -12.18 2.12
CA LYS A 59 7.50 -13.23 3.11
C LYS A 59 8.54 -13.29 4.22
N LEU A 60 9.83 -13.17 3.87
CA LEU A 60 10.90 -13.14 4.85
C LEU A 60 10.87 -11.88 5.70
N LEU A 61 10.62 -10.72 5.09
CA LEU A 61 10.50 -9.46 5.83
C LEU A 61 9.37 -9.52 6.85
N VAL A 62 8.22 -10.05 6.45
CA VAL A 62 7.06 -10.20 7.33
C VAL A 62 7.39 -11.16 8.48
N SER A 63 7.99 -12.32 8.20
CA SER A 63 8.27 -13.33 9.22
C SER A 63 9.32 -12.85 10.23
N ASN A 64 10.21 -11.96 9.83
CA ASN A 64 11.25 -11.41 10.69
C ASN A 64 10.85 -10.11 11.39
N SER A 65 9.67 -9.57 11.07
CA SER A 65 9.18 -8.33 11.65
C SER A 65 8.41 -8.60 12.95
N LYS A 66 8.54 -7.69 13.92
CA LYS A 66 7.77 -7.77 15.18
C LYS A 66 6.27 -7.55 14.96
N ILE A 67 5.91 -6.91 13.86
CA ILE A 67 4.51 -6.64 13.51
C ILE A 67 4.00 -7.57 12.41
N GLY A 68 4.81 -8.52 11.98
CA GLY A 68 4.49 -9.41 10.86
C GLY A 68 3.44 -10.46 11.19
N ASP A 69 3.13 -10.69 12.45
CA ASP A 69 2.07 -11.63 12.88
C ASP A 69 0.69 -11.19 12.41
N LYS A 70 0.55 -9.92 11.99
CA LYS A 70 -0.71 -9.39 11.46
C LYS A 70 -0.90 -9.70 9.96
N VAL A 71 0.10 -10.32 9.33
CA VAL A 71 0.08 -10.58 7.88
C VAL A 71 0.15 -12.07 7.61
N ASP A 72 -0.87 -12.60 6.94
CA ASP A 72 -0.86 -13.99 6.48
C ASP A 72 -0.12 -14.10 5.14
N ASN A 73 0.56 -15.23 4.93
CA ASN A 73 1.22 -15.50 3.65
C ASN A 73 0.24 -15.52 2.47
N ASP A 74 -1.01 -15.92 2.72
CA ASP A 74 -2.03 -15.94 1.68
C ASP A 74 -2.30 -14.54 1.10
N ILE A 75 -2.36 -13.51 1.94
CA ILE A 75 -2.58 -12.14 1.47
C ILE A 75 -1.39 -11.64 0.66
N ILE A 76 -0.17 -12.06 1.02
CA ILE A 76 1.02 -11.71 0.25
C ILE A 76 0.90 -12.28 -1.17
N ASP A 77 0.57 -13.56 -1.29
CA ASP A 77 0.40 -14.21 -2.59
C ASP A 77 -0.70 -13.54 -3.41
N ILE A 78 -1.84 -13.24 -2.80
CA ILE A 78 -2.96 -12.58 -3.48
C ILE A 78 -2.52 -11.24 -4.07
N ILE A 79 -1.80 -10.44 -3.30
CA ILE A 79 -1.34 -9.12 -3.76
C ILE A 79 -0.33 -9.26 -4.89
N TYR A 80 0.66 -10.14 -4.74
CA TYR A 80 1.70 -10.31 -5.76
C TYR A 80 1.18 -10.92 -7.04
N GLU A 81 0.11 -11.72 -6.96
CA GLU A 81 -0.53 -12.33 -8.13
C GLU A 81 -1.54 -11.39 -8.80
N THR A 82 -1.85 -10.25 -8.19
CA THR A 82 -2.75 -9.27 -8.79
C THR A 82 -2.20 -8.80 -10.12
N ASP A 83 -3.01 -8.95 -11.18
CA ASP A 83 -2.62 -8.59 -12.55
C ASP A 83 -3.14 -7.19 -12.88
N LEU A 84 -2.25 -6.21 -12.87
CA LEU A 84 -2.60 -4.82 -13.16
C LEU A 84 -2.99 -4.60 -14.63
N SER A 85 -2.64 -5.52 -15.54
CA SER A 85 -3.00 -5.41 -16.95
C SER A 85 -4.51 -5.57 -17.18
N GLN A 86 -5.25 -6.06 -16.18
CA GLN A 86 -6.71 -6.12 -16.24
C GLN A 86 -7.36 -4.73 -16.17
N TYR A 87 -6.60 -3.70 -15.82
CA TYR A 87 -7.10 -2.33 -15.68
C TYR A 87 -6.49 -1.45 -16.76
N ASP A 88 -7.31 -0.54 -17.31
CA ASP A 88 -6.79 0.52 -18.19
C ASP A 88 -5.79 1.36 -17.40
N GLU A 89 -4.60 1.58 -17.96
CA GLU A 89 -3.52 2.27 -17.28
C GLU A 89 -3.89 3.71 -16.90
N GLU A 90 -4.51 4.44 -17.83
CA GLU A 90 -4.94 5.82 -17.56
C GLU A 90 -6.00 5.86 -16.46
N TRP A 91 -6.98 4.96 -16.55
CA TRP A 91 -8.03 4.86 -15.53
C TRP A 91 -7.42 4.55 -14.16
N LEU A 92 -6.49 3.59 -14.10
CA LEU A 92 -5.86 3.18 -12.84
C LEU A 92 -5.07 4.33 -12.22
N ASN A 93 -4.29 5.05 -13.04
CA ASN A 93 -3.50 6.18 -12.55
C ASN A 93 -4.40 7.31 -12.02
N LYS A 94 -5.47 7.65 -12.74
CA LYS A 94 -6.41 8.70 -12.31
C LYS A 94 -7.18 8.29 -11.06
N THR A 95 -7.60 7.04 -10.99
CA THR A 95 -8.31 6.51 -9.83
C THR A 95 -7.40 6.50 -8.60
N THR A 96 -6.14 6.13 -8.78
CA THR A 96 -5.13 6.15 -7.70
C THR A 96 -4.91 7.57 -7.19
N GLU A 97 -4.78 8.55 -8.08
CA GLU A 97 -4.62 9.95 -7.70
C GLU A 97 -5.83 10.45 -6.91
N SER A 98 -7.04 10.09 -7.34
CA SER A 98 -8.27 10.44 -6.64
C SER A 98 -8.33 9.81 -5.25
N TRP A 99 -7.91 8.56 -5.13
CA TRP A 99 -7.88 7.87 -3.85
C TRP A 99 -6.89 8.51 -2.88
N ILE A 100 -5.70 8.88 -3.37
CA ILE A 100 -4.69 9.55 -2.55
C ILE A 100 -5.23 10.89 -2.04
N LYS A 101 -5.86 11.68 -2.90
CA LYS A 101 -6.45 12.97 -2.52
C LYS A 101 -7.56 12.80 -1.49
N TRP A 102 -8.41 11.80 -1.68
CA TRP A 102 -9.50 11.50 -0.76
C TRP A 102 -8.96 11.11 0.62
N ARG A 103 -7.93 10.24 0.68
CA ARG A 103 -7.34 9.84 1.96
C ARG A 103 -6.63 11.00 2.64
N ASN A 104 -5.91 11.83 1.91
CA ASN A 104 -5.24 12.99 2.47
C ASN A 104 -6.25 14.01 3.02
N PHE A 105 -7.35 14.23 2.31
CA PHE A 105 -8.41 15.12 2.79
C PHE A 105 -9.03 14.59 4.07
N ASP A 106 -9.35 13.30 4.11
CA ASP A 106 -9.95 12.65 5.28
C ASP A 106 -9.04 12.78 6.49
N THR A 107 -7.75 12.50 6.32
CA THR A 107 -6.74 12.60 7.38
C THR A 107 -6.58 14.04 7.85
N THR A 108 -6.52 14.99 6.93
CA THR A 108 -6.38 16.42 7.24
C THR A 108 -7.60 16.94 8.00
N LEU A 109 -8.80 16.48 7.62
CA LEU A 109 -10.04 16.87 8.30
C LEU A 109 -10.05 16.39 9.74
N ILE A 110 -9.61 15.17 9.99
CA ILE A 110 -9.50 14.62 11.35
C ILE A 110 -8.52 15.44 12.18
N ASP A 111 -7.35 15.74 11.65
CA ASP A 111 -6.34 16.53 12.33
C ASP A 111 -6.87 17.94 12.68
N THR A 112 -7.62 18.56 11.77
CA THR A 112 -8.22 19.88 11.98
C THR A 112 -9.24 19.82 13.11
N ILE A 113 -10.05 18.77 13.16
CA ILE A 113 -11.06 18.59 14.21
C ILE A 113 -10.39 18.44 15.58
N GLU A 114 -9.30 17.71 15.66
CA GLU A 114 -8.56 17.50 16.91
C GLU A 114 -7.99 18.80 17.49
N TYR A 115 -7.70 19.77 16.64
CA TYR A 115 -7.18 21.08 17.08
C TYR A 115 -8.27 22.04 17.53
N ILE A 116 -9.51 21.77 17.27
CA ILE A 116 -10.65 22.59 17.66
C ILE A 116 -11.22 22.11 18.99
#